data_69d7f01e280bed906afda8caa8c0a2cd
#
_entry.id   69d7f01e280bed906afda8caa8c0a2cd
#
_cell.length_a   1.000
_cell.length_b   1.000
_cell.length_c   1.000
_cell.angle_alpha   90.00
_cell.angle_beta   90.00
_cell.angle_gamma   90.00
#
_symmetry.space_group_name_H-M   'P 1'
#
loop_
_entity.id
_entity.type
_entity.pdbx_description
1 polymer ?
#
loop_
_entity_poly.entity_id
_entity_poly.type
_entity_poly.pdbx_seq_one_letter_code
_entity_poly.pdbx_strand_id
1 'polypeptide(L)'
;MGRVVVTEFVSLDGVAEAPGGEDFRYPNWSFEVDRGEGEKFKEDEAFGARALLLGRRTYEGFASAWPEYEGALADKYNGMPKYVVSNTLTEPRWNNTTVLSGDLVSAVTALKEEVDGEISVPGSLSLVRGLVGHDLVDEIRLMTFPLLLGHGRRLFGETADKSAWRLAEATVYGDGVLVTVHRRAR
;
A
#
# COMPACT_ATOMS: atom_id res chain seq x y z
N MET A 1 12.87 5.04 -14.78
CA MET A 1 11.72 4.10 -14.84
C MET A 1 11.18 3.86 -13.43
N GLY A 2 9.88 4.04 -13.25
CA GLY A 2 9.22 3.92 -11.96
C GLY A 2 9.33 2.53 -11.35
N ARG A 3 9.36 2.49 -10.02
CA ARG A 3 9.42 1.27 -9.22
C ARG A 3 8.14 1.14 -8.40
N VAL A 4 7.38 0.09 -8.62
CA VAL A 4 6.14 -0.21 -7.88
C VAL A 4 6.50 -0.88 -6.56
N VAL A 5 6.16 -0.22 -5.46
CA VAL A 5 6.44 -0.65 -4.08
C VAL A 5 5.13 -0.83 -3.35
N VAL A 6 4.79 -2.07 -3.04
CA VAL A 6 3.67 -2.40 -2.17
C VAL A 6 4.08 -2.20 -0.72
N THR A 7 3.27 -1.48 0.05
CA THR A 7 3.52 -1.24 1.47
C THR A 7 2.25 -1.47 2.27
N GLU A 8 2.25 -2.49 3.13
CA GLU A 8 1.04 -2.96 3.79
C GLU A 8 1.26 -3.29 5.27
N PHE A 9 0.22 -3.05 6.06
CA PHE A 9 0.12 -3.57 7.41
C PHE A 9 -0.52 -4.94 7.37
N VAL A 10 0.07 -5.90 8.06
CA VAL A 10 -0.45 -7.27 8.14
C VAL A 10 -0.41 -7.78 9.58
N SER A 11 -1.41 -8.55 9.95
CA SER A 11 -1.39 -9.31 11.19
C SER A 11 -0.49 -10.55 11.08
N LEU A 12 -0.19 -11.20 12.19
CA LEU A 12 0.62 -12.42 12.21
C LEU A 12 0.01 -13.56 11.38
N ASP A 13 -1.32 -13.61 11.27
CA ASP A 13 -2.04 -14.55 10.39
C ASP A 13 -2.32 -14.00 8.98
N GLY A 14 -1.67 -12.90 8.60
CA GLY A 14 -1.66 -12.35 7.23
C GLY A 14 -2.88 -11.52 6.84
N VAL A 15 -3.74 -11.16 7.78
CA VAL A 15 -4.88 -10.27 7.51
C VAL A 15 -4.37 -8.85 7.31
N ALA A 16 -4.84 -8.19 6.26
CA ALA A 16 -4.51 -6.80 5.92
C ALA A 16 -5.76 -5.93 5.70
N GLU A 17 -6.92 -6.40 6.14
CA GLU A 17 -8.17 -5.65 6.05
C GLU A 17 -8.27 -4.61 7.15
N ALA A 18 -8.68 -3.40 6.79
CA ALA A 18 -9.03 -2.31 7.70
C ALA A 18 -8.00 -1.99 8.80
N PRO A 19 -6.71 -1.83 8.49
CA PRO A 19 -5.73 -1.48 9.52
C PRO A 19 -5.95 -0.07 10.11
N GLY A 20 -6.62 0.81 9.39
CA GLY A 20 -6.73 2.25 9.66
C GLY A 20 -8.16 2.81 9.68
N GLY A 21 -9.14 2.20 10.33
CA GLY A 21 -10.43 2.84 10.62
C GLY A 21 -11.58 2.55 9.66
N GLU A 22 -11.47 1.52 8.84
CA GLU A 22 -12.55 1.07 7.96
C GLU A 22 -13.61 0.25 8.73
N ASP A 23 -14.77 0.05 8.13
CA ASP A 23 -15.83 -0.82 8.67
C ASP A 23 -15.36 -2.30 8.65
N PHE A 24 -14.95 -2.78 9.80
CA PHE A 24 -14.40 -4.10 10.02
C PHE A 24 -14.65 -4.54 11.48
N ARG A 25 -14.66 -5.84 11.74
CA ARG A 25 -14.90 -6.38 13.09
C ARG A 25 -13.87 -5.87 14.13
N TYR A 26 -12.63 -5.64 13.69
CA TYR A 26 -11.53 -5.12 14.50
C TYR A 26 -10.93 -3.87 13.80
N PRO A 27 -11.67 -2.74 13.77
CA PRO A 27 -11.19 -1.55 13.07
C PRO A 27 -9.95 -1.00 13.82
N ASN A 28 -9.05 -0.36 13.07
CA ASN A 28 -7.86 0.28 13.65
C ASN A 28 -6.91 -0.66 14.40
N TRP A 29 -6.95 -1.97 14.13
CA TRP A 29 -6.13 -2.95 14.86
C TRP A 29 -4.62 -2.66 14.81
N SER A 30 -4.15 -1.96 13.80
CA SER A 30 -2.74 -1.58 13.70
C SER A 30 -2.31 -0.54 14.75
N PHE A 31 -3.25 0.15 15.40
CA PHE A 31 -2.97 1.11 16.46
C PHE A 31 -2.98 0.50 17.87
N GLU A 32 -3.31 -0.78 17.99
CA GLU A 32 -3.32 -1.49 19.29
C GLU A 32 -1.92 -1.86 19.78
N VAL A 33 -0.92 -1.81 18.90
CA VAL A 33 0.48 -2.18 19.20
C VAL A 33 1.37 -0.97 18.99
N ASP A 34 2.20 -0.66 19.96
CA ASP A 34 3.19 0.41 19.83
C ASP A 34 4.23 0.05 18.74
N ARG A 35 4.37 0.91 17.77
CA ARG A 35 5.31 0.79 16.66
C ARG A 35 6.64 1.49 16.92
N GLY A 36 6.75 2.32 17.96
CA GLY A 36 7.95 3.11 18.22
C GLY A 36 8.46 3.82 16.94
N GLU A 37 9.76 3.66 16.64
CA GLU A 37 10.39 4.24 15.44
C GLU A 37 9.82 3.70 14.10
N GLY A 38 8.93 2.71 14.13
CA GLY A 38 8.20 2.24 12.95
C GLY A 38 7.26 3.29 12.36
N GLU A 39 6.84 4.27 13.14
CA GLU A 39 6.11 5.45 12.62
C GLU A 39 6.98 6.23 11.65
N LYS A 40 8.23 6.50 12.06
CA LYS A 40 9.19 7.19 11.19
C LYS A 40 9.48 6.41 9.91
N PHE A 41 9.55 5.08 9.97
CA PHE A 41 9.70 4.25 8.78
C PHE A 41 8.57 4.53 7.77
N LYS A 42 7.32 4.63 8.22
CA LYS A 42 6.16 4.94 7.36
C LYS A 42 6.18 6.36 6.81
N GLU A 43 6.64 7.32 7.61
CA GLU A 43 6.85 8.70 7.14
C GLU A 43 7.93 8.77 6.07
N ASP A 44 9.08 8.12 6.29
CA ASP A 44 10.20 8.09 5.35
C ASP A 44 9.78 7.44 4.01
N GLU A 45 8.94 6.39 4.04
CA GLU A 45 8.33 5.81 2.85
C GLU A 45 7.47 6.84 2.09
N ALA A 46 6.60 7.54 2.80
CA ALA A 46 5.72 8.53 2.19
C ALA A 46 6.52 9.69 1.56
N PHE A 47 7.55 10.18 2.25
CA PHE A 47 8.41 11.25 1.72
C PHE A 47 9.28 10.79 0.55
N GLY A 48 9.70 9.52 0.52
CA GLY A 48 10.45 8.91 -0.58
C GLY A 48 9.61 8.66 -1.84
N ALA A 49 8.31 8.47 -1.70
CA ALA A 49 7.42 8.20 -2.81
C ALA A 49 7.27 9.40 -3.77
N ARG A 50 7.19 9.12 -5.07
CA ARG A 50 6.91 10.10 -6.13
C ARG A 50 5.44 10.15 -6.50
N ALA A 51 4.73 9.04 -6.35
CA ALA A 51 3.32 8.93 -6.65
C ALA A 51 2.66 7.86 -5.77
N LEU A 52 1.34 7.94 -5.65
CA LEU A 52 0.50 6.86 -5.11
C LEU A 52 -0.19 6.12 -6.25
N LEU A 53 -0.20 4.80 -6.18
CA LEU A 53 -1.05 3.94 -6.99
C LEU A 53 -2.04 3.23 -6.07
N LEU A 54 -3.31 3.50 -6.25
CA LEU A 54 -4.38 3.13 -5.31
C LEU A 54 -5.46 2.30 -6.02
N GLY A 55 -5.98 1.31 -5.34
CA GLY A 55 -7.27 0.76 -5.69
C GLY A 55 -8.40 1.69 -5.19
N ARG A 56 -9.56 1.61 -5.84
CA ARG A 56 -10.70 2.50 -5.57
C ARG A 56 -11.05 2.61 -4.09
N ARG A 57 -11.16 1.49 -3.37
CA ARG A 57 -11.57 1.48 -1.95
C ARG A 57 -10.57 2.25 -1.06
N THR A 58 -9.27 2.00 -1.22
CA THR A 58 -8.24 2.73 -0.49
C THR A 58 -8.22 4.21 -0.88
N TYR A 59 -8.40 4.50 -2.18
CA TYR A 59 -8.52 5.87 -2.65
C TYR A 59 -9.67 6.62 -1.96
N GLU A 60 -10.86 6.03 -1.90
CA GLU A 60 -12.04 6.66 -1.28
C GLU A 60 -11.81 6.95 0.21
N GLY A 61 -11.18 6.02 0.94
CA GLY A 61 -10.80 6.23 2.34
C GLY A 61 -9.75 7.33 2.51
N PHE A 62 -8.69 7.31 1.71
CA PHE A 62 -7.64 8.32 1.76
C PHE A 62 -8.13 9.72 1.35
N ALA A 63 -8.95 9.79 0.30
CA ALA A 63 -9.55 11.04 -0.18
C ALA A 63 -10.51 11.68 0.83
N SER A 64 -11.09 10.88 1.72
CA SER A 64 -11.92 11.38 2.82
C SER A 64 -11.10 11.83 4.02
N ALA A 65 -9.94 11.21 4.28
CA ALA A 65 -9.18 11.43 5.50
C ALA A 65 -8.07 12.50 5.33
N TRP A 66 -7.21 12.34 4.32
CA TRP A 66 -6.01 13.17 4.20
C TRP A 66 -6.25 14.67 4.02
N PRO A 67 -7.30 15.14 3.33
CA PRO A 67 -7.62 16.56 3.25
C PRO A 67 -7.99 17.22 4.59
N GLU A 68 -8.42 16.41 5.58
CA GLU A 68 -8.80 16.87 6.92
C GLU A 68 -7.61 16.89 7.91
N TYR A 69 -6.47 16.29 7.53
CA TYR A 69 -5.27 16.27 8.35
C TYR A 69 -4.34 17.44 8.01
N GLU A 70 -3.57 17.88 9.01
CA GLU A 70 -2.58 18.94 8.89
C GLU A 70 -1.16 18.41 9.12
N GLY A 71 -0.17 19.14 8.64
CA GLY A 71 1.25 18.85 8.82
C GLY A 71 1.92 18.24 7.59
N ALA A 72 3.24 18.09 7.68
CA ALA A 72 4.09 17.77 6.54
C ALA A 72 3.70 16.44 5.82
N LEU A 73 3.24 15.44 6.55
CA LEU A 73 2.80 14.18 5.96
C LEU A 73 1.48 14.34 5.20
N ALA A 74 0.53 15.11 5.74
CA ALA A 74 -0.73 15.43 5.06
C ALA A 74 -0.46 16.27 3.80
N ASP A 75 0.40 17.28 3.88
CA ASP A 75 0.81 18.10 2.73
C ASP A 75 1.43 17.23 1.65
N LYS A 76 2.28 16.27 2.04
CA LYS A 76 2.90 15.31 1.11
C LYS A 76 1.86 14.46 0.39
N TYR A 77 0.93 13.82 1.12
CA TYR A 77 -0.13 13.00 0.52
C TYR A 77 -1.10 13.83 -0.33
N ASN A 78 -1.46 15.01 0.11
CA ASN A 78 -2.33 15.91 -0.64
C ASN A 78 -1.64 16.45 -1.90
N GLY A 79 -0.35 16.74 -1.85
CA GLY A 79 0.41 17.34 -2.94
C GLY A 79 0.88 16.35 -4.03
N MET A 80 1.21 15.10 -3.68
CA MET A 80 1.78 14.17 -4.65
C MET A 80 0.76 13.68 -5.69
N PRO A 81 1.19 13.27 -6.90
CA PRO A 81 0.34 12.63 -7.89
C PRO A 81 -0.27 11.31 -7.37
N LYS A 82 -1.53 11.09 -7.70
CA LYS A 82 -2.28 9.88 -7.36
C LYS A 82 -2.86 9.24 -8.62
N TYR A 83 -2.69 7.95 -8.73
CA TYR A 83 -3.24 7.14 -9.80
C TYR A 83 -4.19 6.10 -9.21
N VAL A 84 -5.42 6.05 -9.69
CA VAL A 84 -6.45 5.16 -9.15
C VAL A 84 -6.87 4.16 -10.19
N VAL A 85 -6.60 2.88 -9.93
CA VAL A 85 -7.07 1.79 -10.79
C VAL A 85 -8.55 1.56 -10.54
N SER A 86 -9.38 1.96 -11.49
CA SER A 86 -10.83 1.80 -11.40
C SER A 86 -11.51 1.93 -12.77
N ASN A 87 -12.44 1.04 -13.06
CA ASN A 87 -13.32 1.13 -14.23
C ASN A 87 -14.66 1.83 -13.94
N THR A 88 -14.88 2.25 -12.67
CA THR A 88 -16.18 2.78 -12.24
C THR A 88 -16.07 4.12 -11.54
N LEU A 89 -14.88 4.59 -11.21
CA LEU A 89 -14.65 5.95 -10.69
C LEU A 89 -14.59 6.93 -11.84
N THR A 90 -15.55 7.84 -11.92
CA THR A 90 -15.63 8.84 -12.99
C THR A 90 -15.18 10.23 -12.55
N GLU A 91 -15.39 10.57 -11.27
CA GLU A 91 -15.12 11.90 -10.72
C GLU A 91 -14.22 11.78 -9.46
N PRO A 92 -12.90 11.75 -9.62
CA PRO A 92 -12.01 11.78 -8.48
C PRO A 92 -12.05 13.15 -7.79
N ARG A 93 -12.26 13.15 -6.47
CA ARG A 93 -12.40 14.40 -5.68
C ARG A 93 -11.11 14.85 -5.02
N TRP A 94 -10.17 13.94 -4.79
CA TRP A 94 -8.90 14.28 -4.20
C TRP A 94 -7.98 14.88 -5.28
N ASN A 95 -7.32 16.00 -4.97
CA ASN A 95 -6.50 16.73 -5.93
C ASN A 95 -5.36 15.87 -6.52
N ASN A 96 -4.87 16.24 -7.69
CA ASN A 96 -3.79 15.55 -8.40
C ASN A 96 -4.07 14.05 -8.64
N THR A 97 -5.34 13.70 -8.89
CA THR A 97 -5.75 12.32 -9.14
C THR A 97 -6.02 12.06 -10.61
N THR A 98 -5.42 11.00 -11.13
CA THR A 98 -5.68 10.43 -12.46
C THR A 98 -6.30 9.04 -12.31
N VAL A 99 -7.40 8.80 -13.01
CA VAL A 99 -8.05 7.47 -13.04
C VAL A 99 -7.43 6.62 -14.14
N LEU A 100 -6.93 5.46 -13.77
CA LEU A 100 -6.44 4.43 -14.69
C LEU A 100 -7.54 3.40 -14.91
N SER A 101 -8.13 3.41 -16.10
CA SER A 101 -9.17 2.47 -16.52
C SER A 101 -8.65 1.48 -17.55
N GLY A 102 -9.36 0.38 -17.77
CA GLY A 102 -9.04 -0.63 -18.75
C GLY A 102 -8.09 -1.72 -18.23
N ASP A 103 -7.12 -2.12 -19.04
CA ASP A 103 -6.19 -3.20 -18.72
C ASP A 103 -5.14 -2.77 -17.71
N LEU A 104 -5.06 -3.51 -16.61
CA LEU A 104 -4.14 -3.23 -15.50
C LEU A 104 -2.67 -3.24 -15.94
N VAL A 105 -2.28 -4.24 -16.73
CA VAL A 105 -0.88 -4.43 -17.14
C VAL A 105 -0.41 -3.25 -17.98
N SER A 106 -1.19 -2.90 -19.00
CA SER A 106 -0.90 -1.78 -19.89
C SER A 106 -0.84 -0.45 -19.13
N ALA A 107 -1.82 -0.20 -18.25
CA ALA A 107 -1.90 1.04 -17.49
C ALA A 107 -0.72 1.22 -16.53
N VAL A 108 -0.36 0.16 -15.80
CA VAL A 108 0.76 0.23 -14.83
C VAL A 108 2.11 0.24 -15.54
N THR A 109 2.25 -0.44 -16.66
CA THR A 109 3.47 -0.37 -17.48
C THR A 109 3.71 1.06 -17.99
N ALA A 110 2.69 1.70 -18.55
CA ALA A 110 2.79 3.10 -18.96
C ALA A 110 3.11 4.04 -17.81
N LEU A 111 2.48 3.83 -16.63
CA LEU A 111 2.77 4.60 -15.43
C LEU A 111 4.24 4.44 -14.99
N LYS A 112 4.82 3.25 -15.06
CA LYS A 112 6.25 3.02 -14.75
C LYS A 112 7.19 3.73 -15.73
N GLU A 113 6.77 4.00 -16.94
CA GLU A 113 7.53 4.79 -17.92
C GLU A 113 7.43 6.30 -17.64
N GLU A 114 6.27 6.77 -17.19
CA GLU A 114 5.99 8.18 -16.91
C GLU A 114 6.65 8.66 -15.60
N VAL A 115 6.54 7.87 -14.53
CA VAL A 115 7.04 8.25 -13.20
C VAL A 115 8.47 7.80 -13.02
N ASP A 116 9.37 8.74 -12.70
CA ASP A 116 10.76 8.40 -12.31
C ASP A 116 10.88 8.37 -10.79
N GLY A 117 11.04 7.16 -10.25
CA GLY A 117 11.17 6.90 -8.82
C GLY A 117 10.13 5.94 -8.26
N GLU A 118 9.86 6.06 -6.97
CA GLU A 118 8.98 5.15 -6.25
C GLU A 118 7.49 5.48 -6.45
N ILE A 119 6.73 4.46 -6.86
CA ILE A 119 5.27 4.46 -6.92
C ILE A 119 4.78 3.62 -5.75
N SER A 120 4.28 4.25 -4.70
CA SER A 120 3.83 3.58 -3.48
C SER A 120 2.41 3.04 -3.61
N VAL A 121 2.19 1.80 -3.19
CA VAL A 121 0.90 1.10 -3.24
C VAL A 121 0.49 0.67 -1.84
N PRO A 122 -0.23 1.51 -1.09
CA PRO A 122 -0.74 1.19 0.26
C PRO A 122 -2.10 0.46 0.23
N GLY A 123 -2.46 -0.14 -0.85
CA GLY A 123 -3.74 -0.84 -1.09
C GLY A 123 -4.42 -0.39 -2.40
N SER A 124 -5.55 -0.95 -2.74
CA SER A 124 -6.34 -1.95 -2.01
C SER A 124 -5.81 -3.38 -2.23
N LEU A 125 -6.25 -4.31 -1.39
CA LEU A 125 -5.82 -5.71 -1.45
C LEU A 125 -6.07 -6.35 -2.82
N SER A 126 -7.16 -6.00 -3.50
CA SER A 126 -7.46 -6.49 -4.86
C SER A 126 -6.45 -5.96 -5.88
N LEU A 127 -6.04 -4.69 -5.76
CA LEU A 127 -5.00 -4.11 -6.61
C LEU A 127 -3.66 -4.81 -6.36
N VAL A 128 -3.25 -4.95 -5.09
CA VAL A 128 -1.99 -5.61 -4.72
C VAL A 128 -1.93 -7.02 -5.30
N ARG A 129 -3.00 -7.82 -5.16
CA ARG A 129 -3.07 -9.16 -5.73
C ARG A 129 -2.97 -9.16 -7.26
N GLY A 130 -3.65 -8.24 -7.92
CA GLY A 130 -3.54 -8.06 -9.37
C GLY A 130 -2.11 -7.71 -9.81
N LEU A 131 -1.47 -6.77 -9.13
CA LEU A 131 -0.10 -6.37 -9.43
C LEU A 131 0.90 -7.53 -9.22
N VAL A 132 0.77 -8.27 -8.13
CA VAL A 132 1.62 -9.46 -7.85
C VAL A 132 1.38 -10.54 -8.88
N GLY A 133 0.13 -10.84 -9.21
CA GLY A 133 -0.24 -11.88 -10.19
C GLY A 133 0.24 -11.59 -11.63
N HIS A 134 0.50 -10.32 -11.96
CA HIS A 134 1.01 -9.91 -13.27
C HIS A 134 2.48 -9.47 -13.24
N ASP A 135 3.21 -9.79 -12.18
CA ASP A 135 4.64 -9.50 -12.07
C ASP A 135 5.01 -8.00 -12.14
N LEU A 136 4.10 -7.12 -11.76
CA LEU A 136 4.27 -5.67 -11.84
C LEU A 136 4.94 -5.04 -10.61
N VAL A 137 5.08 -5.80 -9.52
CA VAL A 137 5.66 -5.33 -8.25
C VAL A 137 7.17 -5.54 -8.22
N ASP A 138 7.90 -4.50 -7.86
CA ASP A 138 9.37 -4.52 -7.74
C ASP A 138 9.83 -4.78 -6.31
N GLU A 139 9.07 -4.28 -5.31
CA GLU A 139 9.39 -4.41 -3.89
C GLU A 139 8.11 -4.53 -3.06
N ILE A 140 8.15 -5.34 -2.00
CA ILE A 140 7.08 -5.48 -1.01
C ILE A 140 7.64 -5.14 0.36
N ARG A 141 7.02 -4.20 1.04
CA ARG A 141 7.30 -3.81 2.43
C ARG A 141 6.12 -4.20 3.29
N LEU A 142 6.38 -5.03 4.28
CA LEU A 142 5.36 -5.47 5.22
C LEU A 142 5.70 -4.97 6.61
N MET A 143 4.73 -4.35 7.26
CA MET A 143 4.75 -4.08 8.68
C MET A 143 3.84 -5.10 9.34
N THR A 144 4.46 -6.14 9.93
CA THR A 144 3.74 -7.28 10.54
C THR A 144 3.54 -7.03 12.03
N PHE A 145 2.30 -7.00 12.43
CA PHE A 145 1.88 -6.82 13.82
C PHE A 145 1.74 -8.16 14.53
N PRO A 146 2.15 -8.26 15.80
CA PRO A 146 2.06 -9.50 16.59
C PRO A 146 0.62 -9.78 17.07
N LEU A 147 -0.34 -9.72 16.17
CA LEU A 147 -1.76 -9.92 16.41
C LEU A 147 -2.30 -11.07 15.55
N LEU A 148 -3.14 -11.90 16.13
CA LEU A 148 -3.95 -12.89 15.41
C LEU A 148 -5.39 -12.36 15.32
N LEU A 149 -5.84 -11.97 14.15
CA LEU A 149 -7.20 -11.46 13.95
C LEU A 149 -8.21 -12.57 13.70
N GLY A 150 -7.77 -13.69 13.11
CA GLY A 150 -8.60 -14.88 12.86
C GLY A 150 -9.73 -14.66 11.84
N HIS A 151 -10.01 -13.42 11.48
CA HIS A 151 -11.04 -12.99 10.54
C HIS A 151 -10.55 -11.84 9.68
N GLY A 152 -11.07 -11.72 8.45
CA GLY A 152 -10.71 -10.66 7.53
C GLY A 152 -9.96 -11.14 6.28
N ARG A 153 -9.82 -10.25 5.32
CA ARG A 153 -9.11 -10.54 4.06
C ARG A 153 -7.60 -10.51 4.28
N ARG A 154 -6.95 -11.60 3.89
CA ARG A 154 -5.49 -11.68 3.91
C ARG A 154 -4.89 -10.90 2.75
N LEU A 155 -3.66 -10.42 2.93
CA LEU A 155 -2.92 -9.71 1.87
C LEU A 155 -2.74 -10.60 0.63
N PHE A 156 -2.12 -11.75 0.82
CA PHE A 156 -1.96 -12.75 -0.23
C PHE A 156 -3.09 -13.78 -0.12
N GLY A 157 -3.84 -13.93 -1.22
CA GLY A 157 -4.81 -14.98 -1.40
C GLY A 157 -4.23 -16.14 -2.22
N GLU A 158 -5.10 -16.94 -2.82
CA GLU A 158 -4.69 -17.83 -3.88
C GLU A 158 -4.17 -17.01 -5.06
N THR A 159 -2.88 -17.12 -5.33
CA THR A 159 -2.24 -16.52 -6.51
C THR A 159 -2.08 -17.59 -7.57
N ALA A 160 -2.16 -17.18 -8.86
CA ALA A 160 -2.09 -18.14 -9.95
C ALA A 160 -0.77 -18.93 -9.97
N ASP A 161 0.34 -18.25 -9.68
CA ASP A 161 1.67 -18.81 -9.77
C ASP A 161 2.56 -18.50 -8.56
N LYS A 162 3.53 -19.39 -8.31
CA LYS A 162 4.57 -19.18 -7.31
C LYS A 162 5.53 -18.09 -7.77
N SER A 163 5.79 -17.11 -6.92
CA SER A 163 6.83 -16.10 -7.12
C SER A 163 7.87 -16.15 -6.00
N ALA A 164 9.12 -15.82 -6.33
CA ALA A 164 10.24 -15.81 -5.38
C ALA A 164 10.66 -14.37 -5.05
N TRP A 165 10.89 -14.12 -3.78
CA TRP A 165 11.29 -12.84 -3.24
C TRP A 165 12.54 -12.99 -2.36
N ARG A 166 13.42 -11.99 -2.38
CA ARG A 166 14.61 -11.95 -1.54
C ARG A 166 14.35 -10.96 -0.40
N LEU A 167 14.53 -11.41 0.83
CA LEU A 167 14.56 -10.51 1.99
C LEU A 167 15.78 -9.59 1.87
N ALA A 168 15.54 -8.28 1.83
CA ALA A 168 16.57 -7.25 1.77
C ALA A 168 16.84 -6.65 3.16
N GLU A 169 15.76 -6.42 3.93
CA GLU A 169 15.83 -5.81 5.25
C GLU A 169 14.80 -6.43 6.19
N ALA A 170 15.14 -6.51 7.48
CA ALA A 170 14.24 -6.90 8.54
C ALA A 170 14.59 -6.14 9.82
N THR A 171 13.64 -5.45 10.41
CA THR A 171 13.82 -4.66 11.63
C THR A 171 12.60 -4.81 12.53
N VAL A 172 12.84 -4.97 13.82
CA VAL A 172 11.77 -4.99 14.84
C VAL A 172 11.66 -3.62 15.49
N TYR A 173 10.46 -3.12 15.61
CA TYR A 173 10.12 -1.84 16.22
C TYR A 173 9.13 -2.01 17.38
N GLY A 174 9.21 -1.08 18.36
CA GLY A 174 8.27 -1.00 19.46
C GLY A 174 8.00 -2.34 20.13
N ASP A 175 6.74 -2.68 20.32
CA ASP A 175 6.29 -3.90 21.01
C ASP A 175 6.26 -5.14 20.08
N GLY A 176 7.24 -5.27 19.20
CA GLY A 176 7.43 -6.47 18.37
C GLY A 176 6.83 -6.35 16.97
N VAL A 177 6.60 -5.14 16.47
CA VAL A 177 6.20 -4.92 15.09
C VAL A 177 7.40 -5.18 14.16
N LEU A 178 7.28 -6.19 13.30
CA LEU A 178 8.32 -6.58 12.35
C LEU A 178 8.12 -5.89 11.01
N VAL A 179 9.08 -5.06 10.61
CA VAL A 179 9.14 -4.50 9.25
C VAL A 179 10.08 -5.36 8.41
N THR A 180 9.60 -5.79 7.25
CA THR A 180 10.40 -6.53 6.26
C THR A 180 10.31 -5.87 4.89
N VAL A 181 11.45 -5.84 4.19
CA VAL A 181 11.55 -5.37 2.81
C VAL A 181 11.96 -6.55 1.93
N HIS A 182 11.12 -6.87 0.96
CA HIS A 182 11.36 -7.96 0.01
C HIS A 182 11.50 -7.41 -1.40
N ARG A 183 12.54 -7.81 -2.10
CA ARG A 183 12.76 -7.47 -3.51
C ARG A 183 12.54 -8.69 -4.38
N ARG A 184 12.00 -8.47 -5.57
CA ARG A 184 11.77 -9.55 -6.50
C ARG A 184 13.09 -10.27 -6.83
N ALA A 185 13.11 -11.60 -6.71
CA ALA A 185 14.21 -12.41 -7.18
C ALA A 185 14.13 -12.47 -8.72
N ARG A 186 15.18 -11.99 -9.38
CA ARG A 186 15.33 -12.10 -10.84
C ARG A 186 15.86 -13.47 -11.22
#